data_1d2ee0997b8444f637a3d998921319d2
#
_entry.id   1d2ee0997b8444f637a3d998921319d2
#
_cell.length_a   1.000
_cell.length_b   1.000
_cell.length_c   1.000
_cell.angle_alpha   90.00
_cell.angle_beta   90.00
_cell.angle_gamma   90.00
#
_symmetry.space_group_name_H-M   'P 1'
#
loop_
_entity.id
_entity.type
_entity.pdbx_description
1 polymer ?
#
loop_
_entity_poly.entity_id
_entity_poly.type
_entity_poly.pdbx_seq_one_letter_code
_entity_poly.pdbx_strand_id
1 'polypeptide(L)'
;MENNRIQILKEILLDLHHGASPESVQERFNQHFKGVSALEISMMEHELMSSEDGVTFEDVMSLCNVHANLFKGAIADVEVADADQEGHPVYVFKQENLALRSAILRIRRIIENISKPENEDFKSDLVNGLKHQMSLLGQFHNHYTRKEKLFFPIMERYGHDSPPKVMWGVDDDIRKLFRAAEAKLKELPDADLEEFSKSFEAFSEEFEAMIFKEEAILLMILLETFTQDDWLSIAEESDAYGYAIIKPTAVWKPKRERFKKDNTETSQEQSGLSTDAHTGNTRIIETPEGQFTISFTPKPKTETVVDRETTQPFGNGYLSVEQANLILNHLPLEITFVNKDDIFQYSNDNVPANEMVFKRTPSQIGRNVELCHPPKVLDKVKKIFELLRSGERDQVPMWFKSERLGKFVYVTYAAVRDDKGDFQGVLEYVQDIKPFFELESDLKRDID
;
A
#
# COMPACT_ATOMS: atom_id res chain seq x y z
N MET A 1 23.87 21.73 12.24
CA MET A 1 22.50 22.34 12.29
C MET A 1 21.41 21.28 12.34
N GLU A 2 21.51 20.20 11.60
CA GLU A 2 20.55 19.07 11.59
C GLU A 2 20.36 18.42 12.97
N ASN A 3 21.43 18.02 13.65
CA ASN A 3 21.37 17.44 15.00
C ASN A 3 20.62 18.31 16.04
N ASN A 4 20.63 19.64 15.86
CA ASN A 4 19.91 20.52 16.76
C ASN A 4 18.39 20.51 16.50
N ARG A 5 17.94 20.37 15.25
CA ARG A 5 16.50 20.31 14.90
C ARG A 5 15.89 18.98 15.36
N ILE A 6 16.58 17.86 15.17
CA ILE A 6 16.16 16.55 15.68
C ILE A 6 16.00 16.57 17.20
N GLN A 7 16.95 17.17 17.92
CA GLN A 7 16.86 17.30 19.36
C GLN A 7 15.67 18.17 19.81
N ILE A 8 15.38 19.27 19.09
CA ILE A 8 14.23 20.14 19.37
C ILE A 8 12.92 19.39 19.10
N LEU A 9 12.84 18.62 18.00
CA LEU A 9 11.67 17.81 17.70
C LEU A 9 11.45 16.76 18.80
N LYS A 10 12.52 16.06 19.23
CA LYS A 10 12.47 15.11 20.35
C LYS A 10 11.90 15.73 21.62
N GLU A 11 12.37 16.92 21.99
CA GLU A 11 11.89 17.62 23.19
C GLU A 11 10.40 17.98 23.06
N ILE A 12 9.97 18.46 21.90
CA ILE A 12 8.56 18.78 21.63
C ILE A 12 7.68 17.53 21.74
N LEU A 13 8.11 16.40 21.14
CA LEU A 13 7.38 15.14 21.18
C LEU A 13 7.30 14.55 22.60
N LEU A 14 8.40 14.64 23.36
CA LEU A 14 8.43 14.23 24.76
C LEU A 14 7.53 15.10 25.64
N ASP A 15 7.50 16.43 25.45
CA ASP A 15 6.59 17.32 26.17
C ASP A 15 5.14 16.93 25.93
N LEU A 16 4.77 16.64 24.67
CA LEU A 16 3.43 16.16 24.31
C LEU A 16 3.11 14.80 24.96
N HIS A 17 4.08 13.88 24.99
CA HIS A 17 3.93 12.58 25.66
C HIS A 17 3.71 12.74 27.17
N HIS A 18 4.33 13.74 27.79
CA HIS A 18 4.11 14.06 29.19
C HIS A 18 2.83 14.87 29.46
N GLY A 19 1.99 15.09 28.46
CA GLY A 19 0.69 15.71 28.57
C GLY A 19 0.64 17.22 28.33
N ALA A 20 1.68 17.80 27.72
CA ALA A 20 1.62 19.17 27.24
C ALA A 20 0.56 19.31 26.13
N SER A 21 -0.18 20.43 26.12
CA SER A 21 -1.14 20.66 25.04
C SER A 21 -0.43 21.03 23.72
N PRO A 22 -1.00 20.66 22.54
CA PRO A 22 -0.44 21.05 21.25
C PRO A 22 -0.18 22.54 21.13
N GLU A 23 -1.08 23.37 21.66
CA GLU A 23 -0.99 24.84 21.63
C GLU A 23 0.23 25.35 22.41
N SER A 24 0.61 24.64 23.49
CA SER A 24 1.74 25.05 24.34
C SER A 24 3.10 24.89 23.65
N VAL A 25 3.20 23.98 22.70
CA VAL A 25 4.45 23.69 21.97
C VAL A 25 4.43 24.23 20.53
N GLN A 26 3.26 24.69 20.04
CA GLN A 26 3.06 25.14 18.66
C GLN A 26 3.99 26.29 18.26
N GLU A 27 4.18 27.26 19.15
CA GLU A 27 5.05 28.40 18.86
C GLU A 27 6.50 27.96 18.69
N ARG A 28 7.00 27.08 19.58
CA ARG A 28 8.34 26.52 19.50
C ARG A 28 8.52 25.66 18.24
N PHE A 29 7.50 24.88 17.88
CA PHE A 29 7.49 24.11 16.64
C PHE A 29 7.57 25.03 15.41
N ASN A 30 6.72 26.05 15.32
CA ASN A 30 6.70 26.98 14.19
C ASN A 30 8.01 27.76 14.02
N GLN A 31 8.71 28.07 15.10
CA GLN A 31 10.00 28.78 15.04
C GLN A 31 11.09 27.96 14.32
N HIS A 32 11.04 26.63 14.44
CA HIS A 32 12.10 25.74 13.93
C HIS A 32 11.70 24.95 12.69
N PHE A 33 10.40 24.72 12.46
CA PHE A 33 9.86 23.82 11.45
C PHE A 33 8.86 24.45 10.47
N LYS A 34 8.65 25.77 10.51
CA LYS A 34 7.76 26.43 9.54
C LYS A 34 8.32 26.30 8.13
N GLY A 35 7.50 25.78 7.21
CA GLY A 35 7.86 25.55 5.81
C GLY A 35 8.77 24.34 5.58
N VAL A 36 8.88 23.45 6.57
CA VAL A 36 9.55 22.16 6.42
C VAL A 36 8.70 21.21 5.58
N SER A 37 9.33 20.29 4.83
CA SER A 37 8.57 19.28 4.11
C SER A 37 8.07 18.17 5.02
N ALA A 38 6.97 17.52 4.65
CA ALA A 38 6.45 16.35 5.37
C ALA A 38 7.46 15.21 5.39
N LEU A 39 8.23 15.06 4.31
CA LEU A 39 9.30 14.08 4.18
C LEU A 39 10.42 14.33 5.20
N GLU A 40 10.88 15.58 5.34
CA GLU A 40 11.94 15.94 6.29
C GLU A 40 11.50 15.63 7.74
N ILE A 41 10.26 15.92 8.11
CA ILE A 41 9.71 15.58 9.43
C ILE A 41 9.67 14.07 9.63
N SER A 42 9.20 13.32 8.65
CA SER A 42 9.14 11.85 8.72
C SER A 42 10.52 11.21 8.89
N MET A 43 11.54 11.75 8.23
CA MET A 43 12.93 11.29 8.39
C MET A 43 13.46 11.57 9.80
N MET A 44 13.17 12.74 10.35
CA MET A 44 13.55 13.07 11.72
C MET A 44 12.85 12.19 12.76
N GLU A 45 11.57 11.88 12.58
CA GLU A 45 10.84 10.94 13.46
C GLU A 45 11.41 9.53 13.37
N HIS A 46 11.77 9.06 12.18
CA HIS A 46 12.42 7.76 11.99
C HIS A 46 13.76 7.69 12.72
N GLU A 47 14.59 8.73 12.62
CA GLU A 47 15.87 8.80 13.33
C GLU A 47 15.68 8.81 14.85
N LEU A 48 14.66 9.52 15.35
CA LEU A 48 14.32 9.52 16.77
C LEU A 48 13.89 8.14 17.28
N MET A 49 13.07 7.40 16.53
CA MET A 49 12.65 6.04 16.89
C MET A 49 13.81 5.03 16.84
N SER A 50 14.83 5.30 16.05
CA SER A 50 16.01 4.44 15.89
C SER A 50 17.07 4.69 16.97
N SER A 51 16.96 5.74 17.78
CA SER A 51 17.91 6.09 18.84
C SER A 51 17.65 5.31 20.14
N GLU A 52 18.71 4.90 20.87
CA GLU A 52 18.60 4.13 22.13
C GLU A 52 17.77 4.84 23.23
N ASP A 53 17.76 6.18 23.24
CA ASP A 53 16.97 7.01 24.17
C ASP A 53 15.73 7.61 23.47
N GLY A 54 15.26 6.99 22.41
CA GLY A 54 14.23 7.51 21.53
C GLY A 54 12.80 7.34 22.05
N VAL A 55 11.89 7.99 21.34
CA VAL A 55 10.45 7.79 21.46
C VAL A 55 10.13 6.41 20.85
N THR A 56 9.35 5.59 21.54
CA THR A 56 9.00 4.25 21.01
C THR A 56 7.99 4.36 19.88
N PHE A 57 7.87 3.29 19.07
CA PHE A 57 6.83 3.18 18.04
C PHE A 57 5.42 3.36 18.62
N GLU A 58 5.15 2.78 19.81
CA GLU A 58 3.87 2.92 20.50
C GLU A 58 3.59 4.34 20.96
N ASP A 59 4.64 5.09 21.38
CA ASP A 59 4.52 6.50 21.72
C ASP A 59 4.13 7.34 20.50
N VAL A 60 4.79 7.15 19.36
CA VAL A 60 4.45 7.84 18.10
C VAL A 60 3.04 7.51 17.65
N MET A 61 2.65 6.25 17.73
CA MET A 61 1.30 5.81 17.35
C MET A 61 0.23 6.41 18.27
N SER A 62 0.45 6.42 19.58
CA SER A 62 -0.51 6.95 20.56
C SER A 62 -0.73 8.47 20.43
N LEU A 63 0.30 9.20 20.00
CA LEU A 63 0.25 10.66 19.81
C LEU A 63 0.06 11.09 18.35
N CYS A 64 -0.21 10.14 17.45
CA CYS A 64 -0.28 10.41 16.02
C CYS A 64 -1.27 11.56 15.66
N ASN A 65 -2.43 11.64 16.35
CA ASN A 65 -3.39 12.73 16.17
C ASN A 65 -2.85 14.07 16.66
N VAL A 66 -2.11 14.05 17.77
CA VAL A 66 -1.52 15.25 18.37
C VAL A 66 -0.41 15.79 17.48
N HIS A 67 0.45 14.91 16.96
CA HIS A 67 1.51 15.26 16.00
C HIS A 67 0.93 15.85 14.72
N ALA A 68 -0.10 15.22 14.14
CA ALA A 68 -0.76 15.70 12.95
C ALA A 68 -1.35 17.12 13.13
N ASN A 69 -1.95 17.41 14.30
CA ASN A 69 -2.44 18.73 14.62
C ASN A 69 -1.31 19.76 14.78
N LEU A 70 -0.17 19.38 15.37
CA LEU A 70 1.01 20.23 15.51
C LEU A 70 1.57 20.63 14.14
N PHE A 71 1.56 19.70 13.17
CA PHE A 71 2.07 19.94 11.82
C PHE A 71 1.15 20.79 10.95
N LYS A 72 -0.11 20.97 11.37
CA LYS A 72 -1.12 21.71 10.61
C LYS A 72 -0.69 23.16 10.36
N GLY A 73 -0.52 23.51 9.08
CA GLY A 73 -0.11 24.83 8.65
C GLY A 73 1.40 25.13 8.76
N ALA A 74 2.22 24.17 9.21
CA ALA A 74 3.69 24.29 9.23
C ALA A 74 4.35 23.59 8.04
N ILE A 75 3.73 22.50 7.52
CA ILE A 75 4.25 21.75 6.38
C ILE A 75 4.07 22.57 5.09
N ALA A 76 5.10 22.55 4.24
CA ALA A 76 5.05 23.16 2.91
C ALA A 76 4.16 22.35 1.97
N ASP A 77 3.31 23.04 1.20
CA ASP A 77 2.54 22.41 0.13
C ASP A 77 3.48 21.98 -1.00
N VAL A 78 3.30 20.77 -1.49
CA VAL A 78 4.03 20.21 -2.63
C VAL A 78 3.14 20.27 -3.86
N GLU A 79 3.51 21.08 -4.83
CA GLU A 79 2.84 21.14 -6.12
C GLU A 79 3.54 20.22 -7.13
N VAL A 80 2.85 19.17 -7.56
CA VAL A 80 3.32 18.30 -8.65
C VAL A 80 2.38 18.47 -9.84
N ALA A 81 2.96 18.73 -10.99
CA ALA A 81 2.22 18.78 -12.23
C ALA A 81 1.43 17.47 -12.42
N ASP A 82 0.18 17.58 -12.79
CA ASP A 82 -0.74 16.46 -13.05
C ASP A 82 -1.39 15.81 -11.81
N ALA A 83 -0.96 16.10 -10.57
CA ALA A 83 -1.54 15.49 -9.35
C ALA A 83 -3.04 15.80 -9.16
N ASP A 84 -3.50 16.94 -9.67
CA ASP A 84 -4.91 17.36 -9.63
C ASP A 84 -5.71 16.97 -10.89
N GLN A 85 -5.10 16.22 -11.82
CA GLN A 85 -5.81 15.75 -13.02
C GLN A 85 -6.73 14.57 -12.68
N GLU A 86 -7.91 14.56 -13.31
CA GLU A 86 -8.87 13.48 -13.19
C GLU A 86 -8.22 12.13 -13.54
N GLY A 87 -8.41 11.13 -12.69
CA GLY A 87 -7.83 9.81 -12.82
C GLY A 87 -6.42 9.65 -12.24
N HIS A 88 -5.71 10.72 -11.89
CA HIS A 88 -4.45 10.60 -11.15
C HIS A 88 -4.71 9.98 -9.77
N PRO A 89 -3.86 9.05 -9.28
CA PRO A 89 -4.11 8.40 -8.00
C PRO A 89 -4.32 9.36 -6.81
N VAL A 90 -3.58 10.46 -6.74
CA VAL A 90 -3.76 11.49 -5.71
C VAL A 90 -5.11 12.18 -5.83
N TYR A 91 -5.52 12.57 -7.05
CA TYR A 91 -6.84 13.16 -7.29
C TYR A 91 -7.96 12.21 -6.84
N VAL A 92 -7.91 10.95 -7.28
CA VAL A 92 -8.90 9.93 -6.93
C VAL A 92 -8.96 9.75 -5.41
N PHE A 93 -7.81 9.66 -4.75
CA PHE A 93 -7.73 9.47 -3.30
C PHE A 93 -8.36 10.64 -2.52
N LYS A 94 -8.09 11.88 -2.91
CA LYS A 94 -8.72 13.09 -2.34
C LYS A 94 -10.24 13.12 -2.59
N GLN A 95 -10.70 12.71 -3.79
CA GLN A 95 -12.13 12.65 -4.10
C GLN A 95 -12.88 11.60 -3.26
N GLU A 96 -12.25 10.45 -3.02
CA GLU A 96 -12.81 9.46 -2.10
C GLU A 96 -12.92 10.01 -0.66
N ASN A 97 -11.89 10.68 -0.16
CA ASN A 97 -11.92 11.33 1.14
C ASN A 97 -13.08 12.34 1.25
N LEU A 98 -13.29 13.14 0.21
CA LEU A 98 -14.41 14.08 0.14
C LEU A 98 -15.77 13.35 0.17
N ALA A 99 -15.92 12.26 -0.57
CA ALA A 99 -17.13 11.46 -0.59
C ALA A 99 -17.40 10.77 0.76
N LEU A 100 -16.35 10.25 1.42
CA LEU A 100 -16.40 9.64 2.74
C LEU A 100 -16.79 10.65 3.83
N ARG A 101 -16.17 11.84 3.85
CA ARG A 101 -16.59 12.96 4.71
C ARG A 101 -18.07 13.33 4.50
N SER A 102 -18.52 13.36 3.25
CA SER A 102 -19.92 13.64 2.92
C SER A 102 -20.87 12.56 3.45
N ALA A 103 -20.45 11.29 3.47
CA ALA A 103 -21.24 10.22 4.06
C ALA A 103 -21.36 10.36 5.58
N ILE A 104 -20.28 10.72 6.28
CA ILE A 104 -20.29 11.01 7.73
C ILE A 104 -21.30 12.12 8.05
N LEU A 105 -21.25 13.24 7.32
CA LEU A 105 -22.18 14.35 7.53
C LEU A 105 -23.64 13.95 7.30
N ARG A 106 -23.91 13.08 6.32
CA ARG A 106 -25.27 12.54 6.09
C ARG A 106 -25.71 11.65 7.24
N ILE A 107 -24.84 10.79 7.77
CA ILE A 107 -25.13 9.93 8.90
C ILE A 107 -25.46 10.77 10.14
N ARG A 108 -24.64 11.77 10.49
CA ARG A 108 -24.91 12.70 11.60
C ARG A 108 -26.27 13.37 11.45
N ARG A 109 -26.61 13.85 10.25
CA ARG A 109 -27.92 14.46 9.97
C ARG A 109 -29.08 13.48 10.12
N ILE A 110 -28.91 12.21 9.73
CA ILE A 110 -29.94 11.18 9.90
C ILE A 110 -30.14 10.88 11.38
N ILE A 111 -29.07 10.75 12.17
CA ILE A 111 -29.14 10.55 13.63
C ILE A 111 -29.93 11.68 14.31
N GLU A 112 -29.61 12.95 13.97
CA GLU A 112 -30.35 14.11 14.47
C GLU A 112 -31.84 14.04 14.12
N ASN A 113 -32.19 13.60 12.91
CA ASN A 113 -33.59 13.53 12.48
C ASN A 113 -34.34 12.36 13.15
N ILE A 114 -33.69 11.23 13.39
CA ILE A 114 -34.30 10.10 14.15
C ILE A 114 -34.65 10.55 15.58
N SER A 115 -33.84 11.42 16.18
CA SER A 115 -34.02 11.90 17.56
C SER A 115 -35.17 12.91 17.69
N LYS A 116 -35.75 13.43 16.59
CA LYS A 116 -36.83 14.42 16.64
C LYS A 116 -38.19 13.75 16.78
N PRO A 117 -39.02 14.18 17.78
CA PRO A 117 -40.34 13.58 17.99
C PRO A 117 -41.29 13.69 16.79
N GLU A 118 -41.14 14.73 15.97
CA GLU A 118 -41.93 14.94 14.75
C GLU A 118 -41.70 13.90 13.65
N ASN A 119 -40.62 13.14 13.75
CA ASN A 119 -40.21 12.10 12.77
C ASN A 119 -40.49 10.66 13.25
N GLU A 120 -41.23 10.46 14.35
CA GLU A 120 -41.50 9.16 14.92
C GLU A 120 -42.15 8.21 13.89
N ASP A 121 -43.09 8.71 13.06
CA ASP A 121 -43.75 7.93 12.01
C ASP A 121 -42.80 7.51 10.89
N PHE A 122 -41.67 8.19 10.69
CA PHE A 122 -40.67 7.92 9.66
C PHE A 122 -39.41 7.26 10.21
N LYS A 123 -39.38 6.91 11.49
CA LYS A 123 -38.21 6.35 12.16
C LYS A 123 -37.64 5.11 11.47
N SER A 124 -38.52 4.21 11.01
CA SER A 124 -38.11 3.01 10.29
C SER A 124 -37.39 3.34 8.97
N ASP A 125 -37.90 4.30 8.21
CA ASP A 125 -37.30 4.73 6.94
C ASP A 125 -35.97 5.45 7.16
N LEU A 126 -35.87 6.27 8.21
CA LEU A 126 -34.64 6.94 8.60
C LEU A 126 -33.57 5.93 9.02
N VAL A 127 -33.93 4.88 9.79
CA VAL A 127 -33.02 3.79 10.17
C VAL A 127 -32.56 3.01 8.93
N ASN A 128 -33.42 2.74 7.97
CA ASN A 128 -33.04 2.13 6.69
C ASN A 128 -32.05 3.01 5.91
N GLY A 129 -32.33 4.31 5.85
CA GLY A 129 -31.43 5.32 5.28
C GLY A 129 -30.06 5.34 5.98
N LEU A 130 -30.06 5.25 7.31
CA LEU A 130 -28.85 5.16 8.14
C LEU A 130 -28.02 3.91 7.79
N LYS A 131 -28.67 2.73 7.73
CA LYS A 131 -28.04 1.47 7.32
C LYS A 131 -27.42 1.55 5.92
N HIS A 132 -28.11 2.19 4.99
CA HIS A 132 -27.59 2.41 3.64
C HIS A 132 -26.35 3.33 3.65
N GLN A 133 -26.38 4.45 4.36
CA GLN A 133 -25.23 5.36 4.44
C GLN A 133 -24.03 4.71 5.15
N MET A 134 -24.25 3.91 6.19
CA MET A 134 -23.19 3.14 6.83
C MET A 134 -22.58 2.10 5.89
N SER A 135 -23.38 1.43 5.07
CA SER A 135 -22.87 0.51 4.04
C SER A 135 -22.02 1.22 3.00
N LEU A 136 -22.41 2.43 2.57
CA LEU A 136 -21.58 3.25 1.66
C LEU A 136 -20.27 3.68 2.35
N LEU A 137 -20.35 4.14 3.59
CA LEU A 137 -19.18 4.54 4.38
C LEU A 137 -18.22 3.36 4.57
N GLY A 138 -18.75 2.14 4.76
CA GLY A 138 -17.94 0.92 4.90
C GLY A 138 -17.03 0.61 3.71
N GLN A 139 -17.27 1.24 2.54
CA GLN A 139 -16.36 1.12 1.40
C GLN A 139 -14.97 1.76 1.66
N PHE A 140 -14.80 2.52 2.76
CA PHE A 140 -13.47 3.00 3.17
C PHE A 140 -12.46 1.86 3.33
N HIS A 141 -12.91 0.64 3.56
CA HIS A 141 -12.04 -0.53 3.58
C HIS A 141 -11.25 -0.71 2.27
N ASN A 142 -11.85 -0.40 1.11
CA ASN A 142 -11.17 -0.46 -0.18
C ASN A 142 -10.11 0.64 -0.28
N HIS A 143 -10.44 1.85 0.17
CA HIS A 143 -9.53 2.99 0.22
C HIS A 143 -8.28 2.69 1.07
N TYR A 144 -8.48 2.18 2.31
CA TYR A 144 -7.38 1.79 3.19
C TYR A 144 -6.56 0.62 2.63
N THR A 145 -7.24 -0.40 2.08
CA THR A 145 -6.53 -1.54 1.48
C THR A 145 -5.65 -1.09 0.32
N ARG A 146 -6.13 -0.16 -0.51
CA ARG A 146 -5.37 0.39 -1.62
C ARG A 146 -4.15 1.19 -1.14
N LYS A 147 -4.32 2.04 -0.12
CA LYS A 147 -3.22 2.73 0.57
C LYS A 147 -2.15 1.75 1.08
N GLU A 148 -2.57 0.73 1.82
CA GLU A 148 -1.69 -0.27 2.44
C GLU A 148 -0.97 -1.17 1.43
N LYS A 149 -1.59 -1.46 0.29
CA LYS A 149 -1.11 -2.44 -0.69
C LYS A 149 -0.44 -1.82 -1.90
N LEU A 150 -0.67 -0.55 -2.20
CA LEU A 150 -0.07 0.14 -3.34
C LEU A 150 0.86 1.27 -2.91
N PHE A 151 0.44 2.17 -2.01
CA PHE A 151 1.29 3.30 -1.61
C PHE A 151 2.42 2.87 -0.67
N PHE A 152 2.11 2.13 0.38
CA PHE A 152 3.10 1.72 1.37
C PHE A 152 4.27 0.91 0.80
N PRO A 153 4.05 -0.10 -0.07
CA PRO A 153 5.16 -0.85 -0.66
C PRO A 153 6.14 0.02 -1.45
N ILE A 154 5.63 1.05 -2.13
CA ILE A 154 6.47 1.98 -2.89
C ILE A 154 7.24 2.89 -1.94
N MET A 155 6.59 3.44 -0.90
CA MET A 155 7.27 4.23 0.14
C MET A 155 8.43 3.45 0.78
N GLU A 156 8.20 2.19 1.13
CA GLU A 156 9.19 1.31 1.73
C GLU A 156 10.38 1.06 0.81
N ARG A 157 10.17 0.93 -0.52
CA ARG A 157 11.25 0.86 -1.51
C ARG A 157 12.13 2.10 -1.53
N TYR A 158 11.56 3.27 -1.23
CA TYR A 158 12.30 4.52 -1.07
C TYR A 158 12.90 4.73 0.33
N GLY A 159 12.78 3.74 1.23
CA GLY A 159 13.35 3.77 2.57
C GLY A 159 12.46 4.45 3.62
N HIS A 160 11.20 4.74 3.29
CA HIS A 160 10.22 5.37 4.20
C HIS A 160 9.26 4.32 4.76
N ASP A 161 9.72 3.52 5.74
CA ASP A 161 8.94 2.42 6.32
C ASP A 161 8.21 2.79 7.62
N SER A 162 8.56 3.90 8.25
CA SER A 162 7.96 4.33 9.52
C SER A 162 6.52 4.82 9.37
N PRO A 163 6.17 5.77 8.45
CA PRO A 163 4.80 6.23 8.28
C PRO A 163 3.83 5.10 7.90
N PRO A 164 4.17 4.17 6.97
CA PRO A 164 3.34 3.00 6.68
C PRO A 164 2.99 2.17 7.89
N LYS A 165 3.97 1.84 8.75
CA LYS A 165 3.75 1.01 9.95
C LYS A 165 2.79 1.68 10.93
N VAL A 166 2.99 2.98 11.21
CA VAL A 166 2.14 3.76 12.12
C VAL A 166 0.72 3.87 11.58
N MET A 167 0.57 4.26 10.31
CA MET A 167 -0.75 4.46 9.70
C MET A 167 -1.52 3.16 9.60
N TRP A 168 -0.88 2.03 9.31
CA TRP A 168 -1.55 0.73 9.28
C TRP A 168 -2.12 0.34 10.64
N GLY A 169 -1.38 0.59 11.72
CA GLY A 169 -1.88 0.36 13.08
C GLY A 169 -3.15 1.14 13.39
N VAL A 170 -3.16 2.43 13.03
CA VAL A 170 -4.33 3.32 13.21
C VAL A 170 -5.48 2.92 12.30
N ASP A 171 -5.23 2.55 11.03
CA ASP A 171 -6.25 2.05 10.10
C ASP A 171 -6.98 0.83 10.69
N ASP A 172 -6.25 -0.08 11.34
CA ASP A 172 -6.83 -1.25 11.99
C ASP A 172 -7.70 -0.89 13.20
N ASP A 173 -7.33 0.13 13.97
CA ASP A 173 -8.12 0.61 15.10
C ASP A 173 -9.40 1.31 14.61
N ILE A 174 -9.32 2.10 13.56
CA ILE A 174 -10.49 2.69 12.90
C ILE A 174 -11.44 1.60 12.39
N ARG A 175 -10.90 0.51 11.79
CA ARG A 175 -11.71 -0.64 11.38
C ARG A 175 -12.42 -1.33 12.55
N LYS A 176 -11.80 -1.35 13.76
CA LYS A 176 -12.44 -1.89 14.97
C LYS A 176 -13.58 -1.00 15.44
N LEU A 177 -13.36 0.32 15.46
CA LEU A 177 -14.39 1.30 15.84
C LEU A 177 -15.58 1.25 14.87
N PHE A 178 -15.34 1.14 13.57
CA PHE A 178 -16.41 0.98 12.58
C PHE A 178 -17.24 -0.28 12.82
N ARG A 179 -16.59 -1.44 13.05
CA ARG A 179 -17.30 -2.68 13.38
C ARG A 179 -18.12 -2.58 14.66
N ALA A 180 -17.65 -1.85 15.67
CA ALA A 180 -18.41 -1.61 16.89
C ALA A 180 -19.69 -0.78 16.60
N ALA A 181 -19.58 0.27 15.79
CA ALA A 181 -20.72 1.06 15.34
C ALA A 181 -21.69 0.23 14.48
N GLU A 182 -21.20 -0.60 13.56
CA GLU A 182 -22.04 -1.52 12.76
C GLU A 182 -22.81 -2.52 13.63
N ALA A 183 -22.18 -3.04 14.71
CA ALA A 183 -22.84 -3.94 15.64
C ALA A 183 -24.03 -3.25 16.32
N LYS A 184 -23.85 -2.02 16.80
CA LYS A 184 -24.93 -1.22 17.38
C LYS A 184 -26.02 -0.83 16.37
N LEU A 185 -25.64 -0.57 15.12
CA LEU A 185 -26.61 -0.28 14.06
C LEU A 185 -27.54 -1.47 13.76
N LYS A 186 -27.03 -2.71 13.86
CA LYS A 186 -27.83 -3.92 13.62
C LYS A 186 -28.94 -4.10 14.66
N GLU A 187 -28.74 -3.59 15.86
CA GLU A 187 -29.70 -3.66 16.98
C GLU A 187 -30.84 -2.63 16.82
N LEU A 188 -30.71 -1.62 15.94
CA LEU A 188 -31.76 -0.64 15.67
C LEU A 188 -32.90 -1.21 14.78
N PRO A 189 -34.18 -0.83 15.01
CA PRO A 189 -34.66 0.24 15.91
C PRO A 189 -34.92 -0.14 17.36
N ASP A 190 -34.69 -1.41 17.75
CA ASP A 190 -35.07 -1.95 19.07
C ASP A 190 -34.11 -1.53 20.19
N ALA A 191 -32.88 -1.11 19.82
CA ALA A 191 -31.87 -0.64 20.76
C ALA A 191 -31.84 0.89 20.87
N ASP A 192 -31.03 1.37 21.81
CA ASP A 192 -30.84 2.80 22.05
C ASP A 192 -30.00 3.47 20.95
N LEU A 193 -30.60 4.44 20.27
CA LEU A 193 -29.91 5.26 19.25
C LEU A 193 -28.69 6.00 19.82
N GLU A 194 -28.71 6.36 21.12
CA GLU A 194 -27.61 7.06 21.77
C GLU A 194 -26.34 6.20 21.83
N GLU A 195 -26.48 4.89 22.07
CA GLU A 195 -25.34 3.97 22.05
C GLU A 195 -24.70 3.84 20.67
N PHE A 196 -25.54 3.77 19.62
CA PHE A 196 -25.04 3.83 18.24
C PHE A 196 -24.35 5.16 17.96
N SER A 197 -24.97 6.28 18.33
CA SER A 197 -24.43 7.62 18.10
C SER A 197 -23.05 7.79 18.74
N LYS A 198 -22.88 7.38 20.00
CA LYS A 198 -21.58 7.42 20.71
C LYS A 198 -20.51 6.56 20.00
N SER A 199 -20.90 5.36 19.60
CA SER A 199 -19.97 4.46 18.90
C SER A 199 -19.58 4.99 17.50
N PHE A 200 -20.53 5.62 16.82
CA PHE A 200 -20.29 6.25 15.52
C PHE A 200 -19.41 7.49 15.64
N GLU A 201 -19.63 8.36 16.64
CA GLU A 201 -18.76 9.53 16.83
C GLU A 201 -17.32 9.12 17.17
N ALA A 202 -17.11 8.14 18.05
CA ALA A 202 -15.78 7.61 18.32
C ALA A 202 -15.07 7.11 17.06
N PHE A 203 -15.81 6.47 16.13
CA PHE A 203 -15.27 6.08 14.82
C PHE A 203 -14.99 7.31 13.95
N SER A 204 -15.95 8.23 13.83
CA SER A 204 -15.86 9.35 12.88
C SER A 204 -14.76 10.34 13.25
N GLU A 205 -14.50 10.57 14.52
CA GLU A 205 -13.41 11.43 15.01
C GLU A 205 -12.03 10.87 14.55
N GLU A 206 -11.76 9.59 14.81
CA GLU A 206 -10.51 8.96 14.39
C GLU A 206 -10.38 8.86 12.87
N PHE A 207 -11.49 8.60 12.19
CA PHE A 207 -11.52 8.52 10.74
C PHE A 207 -11.27 9.89 10.07
N GLU A 208 -11.88 10.96 10.54
CA GLU A 208 -11.66 12.34 10.05
C GLU A 208 -10.21 12.79 10.34
N ALA A 209 -9.63 12.39 11.49
CA ALA A 209 -8.23 12.62 11.80
C ALA A 209 -7.30 11.86 10.84
N MET A 210 -7.65 10.62 10.45
CA MET A 210 -6.89 9.87 9.44
C MET A 210 -6.95 10.54 8.07
N ILE A 211 -8.11 11.00 7.61
CA ILE A 211 -8.22 11.75 6.35
C ILE A 211 -7.30 12.97 6.35
N PHE A 212 -7.21 13.68 7.47
CA PHE A 212 -6.27 14.80 7.58
C PHE A 212 -4.81 14.36 7.42
N LYS A 213 -4.41 13.26 8.09
CA LYS A 213 -3.04 12.72 7.97
C LYS A 213 -2.71 12.26 6.55
N GLU A 214 -3.68 11.66 5.88
CA GLU A 214 -3.55 11.24 4.49
C GLU A 214 -3.30 12.44 3.57
N GLU A 215 -4.13 13.49 3.69
CA GLU A 215 -4.06 14.65 2.80
C GLU A 215 -2.87 15.57 3.11
N ALA A 216 -2.60 15.83 4.38
CA ALA A 216 -1.61 16.81 4.82
C ALA A 216 -0.20 16.24 5.02
N ILE A 217 -0.06 14.93 5.22
CA ILE A 217 1.23 14.29 5.50
C ILE A 217 1.55 13.23 4.45
N LEU A 218 0.75 12.16 4.37
CA LEU A 218 1.03 11.04 3.49
C LEU A 218 1.18 11.49 2.03
N LEU A 219 0.15 12.14 1.48
CA LEU A 219 0.17 12.55 0.07
C LEU A 219 1.30 13.53 -0.24
N MET A 220 1.71 14.37 0.72
CA MET A 220 2.85 15.28 0.53
C MET A 220 4.16 14.50 0.41
N ILE A 221 4.39 13.51 1.28
CA ILE A 221 5.56 12.62 1.19
C ILE A 221 5.57 11.88 -0.16
N LEU A 222 4.42 11.34 -0.57
CA LEU A 222 4.31 10.59 -1.84
C LEU A 222 4.60 11.50 -3.05
N LEU A 223 4.09 12.73 -3.06
CA LEU A 223 4.31 13.69 -4.14
C LEU A 223 5.78 14.13 -4.26
N GLU A 224 6.51 14.20 -3.14
CA GLU A 224 7.94 14.49 -3.14
C GLU A 224 8.79 13.28 -3.59
N THR A 225 8.29 12.05 -3.37
CA THR A 225 9.11 10.84 -3.48
C THR A 225 8.84 10.06 -4.76
N PHE A 226 7.56 9.93 -5.16
CA PHE A 226 7.15 9.01 -6.21
C PHE A 226 7.40 9.56 -7.61
N THR A 227 7.87 8.68 -8.48
CA THR A 227 8.04 8.95 -9.91
C THR A 227 6.70 8.83 -10.66
N GLN A 228 6.67 9.32 -11.91
CA GLN A 228 5.50 9.11 -12.78
C GLN A 228 5.21 7.62 -13.04
N ASP A 229 6.24 6.79 -13.08
CA ASP A 229 6.06 5.34 -13.31
C ASP A 229 5.47 4.66 -12.07
N ASP A 230 5.79 5.12 -10.84
CA ASP A 230 5.14 4.66 -9.62
C ASP A 230 3.65 5.01 -9.62
N TRP A 231 3.29 6.24 -10.00
CA TRP A 231 1.89 6.66 -10.10
C TRP A 231 1.12 5.90 -11.17
N LEU A 232 1.76 5.53 -12.29
CA LEU A 232 1.16 4.67 -13.31
C LEU A 232 0.87 3.28 -12.76
N SER A 233 1.84 2.66 -12.08
CA SER A 233 1.66 1.34 -11.47
C SER A 233 0.50 1.35 -10.46
N ILE A 234 0.41 2.40 -9.62
CA ILE A 234 -0.71 2.57 -8.69
C ILE A 234 -2.04 2.70 -9.42
N ALA A 235 -2.10 3.49 -10.50
CA ALA A 235 -3.32 3.67 -11.27
C ALA A 235 -3.79 2.35 -11.90
N GLU A 236 -2.87 1.59 -12.48
CA GLU A 236 -3.15 0.30 -13.14
C GLU A 236 -3.59 -0.78 -12.14
N GLU A 237 -2.98 -0.84 -10.96
CA GLU A 237 -3.28 -1.86 -9.94
C GLU A 237 -4.49 -1.51 -9.06
N SER A 238 -4.96 -0.25 -9.06
CA SER A 238 -6.02 0.24 -8.16
C SER A 238 -7.36 -0.48 -8.34
N ASP A 239 -7.73 -0.83 -9.57
CA ASP A 239 -8.99 -1.53 -9.86
C ASP A 239 -9.08 -2.90 -9.18
N ALA A 240 -7.95 -3.57 -8.92
CA ALA A 240 -7.90 -4.84 -8.20
C ALA A 240 -8.41 -4.74 -6.76
N TYR A 241 -8.23 -3.58 -6.12
CA TYR A 241 -8.64 -3.33 -4.74
C TYR A 241 -10.01 -2.63 -4.65
N GLY A 242 -10.43 -1.95 -5.72
CA GLY A 242 -11.66 -1.17 -5.78
C GLY A 242 -11.52 0.21 -5.14
N TYR A 243 -12.62 0.94 -5.13
CA TYR A 243 -12.70 2.34 -4.69
C TYR A 243 -13.77 2.52 -3.61
N ALA A 244 -13.76 3.67 -2.94
CA ALA A 244 -14.73 4.02 -1.92
C ALA A 244 -15.74 5.04 -2.47
N ILE A 245 -17.01 4.69 -2.50
CA ILE A 245 -18.17 5.52 -2.89
C ILE A 245 -18.12 5.99 -4.35
N ILE A 246 -16.98 6.49 -4.79
CA ILE A 246 -16.75 6.95 -6.16
C ILE A 246 -15.82 5.99 -6.90
N LYS A 247 -15.88 6.05 -8.24
CA LYS A 247 -14.94 5.36 -9.13
C LYS A 247 -14.39 6.40 -10.13
N PRO A 248 -13.09 6.37 -10.45
CA PRO A 248 -12.53 7.28 -11.46
C PRO A 248 -13.21 7.06 -12.81
N THR A 249 -13.50 8.16 -13.49
CA THR A 249 -14.14 8.16 -14.82
C THR A 249 -13.12 8.28 -15.95
N ALA A 250 -11.91 8.72 -15.61
CA ALA A 250 -10.80 8.89 -16.55
C ALA A 250 -9.62 7.99 -16.18
N VAL A 251 -8.93 7.49 -17.18
CA VAL A 251 -7.64 6.82 -17.04
C VAL A 251 -6.55 7.88 -17.17
N TRP A 252 -5.83 8.14 -16.09
CA TRP A 252 -4.71 9.07 -16.12
C TRP A 252 -3.55 8.51 -16.92
N LYS A 253 -2.99 9.38 -17.78
CA LYS A 253 -1.75 9.11 -18.53
C LYS A 253 -0.85 10.33 -18.43
N PRO A 254 0.39 10.19 -17.94
CA PRO A 254 1.31 11.30 -17.85
C PRO A 254 1.58 11.90 -19.21
N LYS A 255 1.67 13.21 -19.28
CA LYS A 255 2.16 13.92 -20.47
C LYS A 255 3.67 13.72 -20.54
N ARG A 256 4.12 12.64 -21.15
CA ARG A 256 5.54 12.46 -21.45
C ARG A 256 5.92 13.44 -22.54
N GLU A 257 6.81 14.39 -22.27
CA GLU A 257 7.49 15.13 -23.32
C GLU A 257 8.24 14.12 -24.19
N ARG A 258 7.77 13.94 -25.42
CA ARG A 258 8.55 13.19 -26.40
C ARG A 258 9.79 14.02 -26.63
N PHE A 259 10.96 13.51 -26.25
CA PHE A 259 12.21 14.00 -26.81
C PHE A 259 12.04 13.93 -28.32
N LYS A 260 11.85 15.07 -28.97
CA LYS A 260 11.90 15.17 -30.43
C LYS A 260 13.29 14.66 -30.78
N LYS A 261 13.39 13.48 -31.42
CA LYS A 261 14.52 13.19 -32.26
C LYS A 261 14.49 14.33 -33.27
N ASP A 262 15.46 15.23 -33.21
CA ASP A 262 15.72 16.15 -34.30
C ASP A 262 16.12 15.30 -35.52
N ASN A 263 15.10 14.88 -36.27
CA ASN A 263 15.27 14.46 -37.64
C ASN A 263 15.51 15.75 -38.41
N THR A 264 16.75 16.21 -38.41
CA THR A 264 17.25 17.04 -39.48
C THR A 264 17.38 16.13 -40.69
N GLU A 265 16.26 15.97 -41.42
CA GLU A 265 16.31 15.58 -42.82
C GLU A 265 16.96 16.74 -43.57
N THR A 266 18.24 16.63 -43.81
CA THR A 266 18.91 17.36 -44.87
C THR A 266 19.07 16.40 -46.02
N SER A 267 18.30 16.68 -47.08
CA SER A 267 18.35 16.06 -48.38
C SER A 267 19.72 16.18 -49.02
N GLN A 268 20.17 15.07 -49.63
CA GLN A 268 21.01 14.87 -50.83
C GLN A 268 22.37 15.59 -50.92
N GLU A 269 23.45 14.87 -51.01
CA GLU A 269 23.99 14.36 -52.27
C GLU A 269 25.25 13.51 -52.07
N GLN A 270 25.36 12.50 -52.91
CA GLN A 270 26.40 11.57 -53.23
C GLN A 270 27.85 11.91 -52.90
N SER A 271 28.63 11.06 -52.29
CA SER A 271 29.65 10.26 -52.97
C SER A 271 30.67 9.66 -51.98
N GLY A 272 30.90 8.36 -52.10
CA GLY A 272 32.22 7.75 -52.03
C GLY A 272 32.77 7.33 -50.64
N LEU A 273 32.76 6.02 -50.41
CA LEU A 273 33.72 5.18 -49.66
C LEU A 273 34.46 5.74 -48.44
N SER A 274 34.17 5.22 -47.29
CA SER A 274 35.09 4.26 -46.60
C SER A 274 34.51 3.83 -45.25
N THR A 275 34.61 2.55 -45.01
CA THR A 275 34.44 1.85 -43.76
C THR A 275 35.27 2.47 -42.66
N ASP A 276 34.62 2.84 -41.53
CA ASP A 276 35.13 2.52 -40.19
C ASP A 276 34.04 2.70 -39.12
N ALA A 277 33.77 1.61 -38.44
CA ALA A 277 32.85 1.53 -37.34
C ALA A 277 33.50 2.11 -36.07
N HIS A 278 33.06 3.29 -35.65
CA HIS A 278 33.16 3.73 -34.25
C HIS A 278 32.05 4.76 -33.96
N THR A 279 30.90 4.28 -33.55
CA THR A 279 29.86 5.14 -32.97
C THR A 279 30.16 5.35 -31.48
N GLY A 280 31.12 6.19 -31.16
CA GLY A 280 31.29 6.76 -29.82
C GLY A 280 30.45 8.06 -29.75
N ASN A 281 29.47 8.12 -28.85
CA ASN A 281 28.81 9.40 -28.56
C ASN A 281 29.82 10.33 -27.86
N THR A 282 30.51 11.14 -28.63
CA THR A 282 31.45 12.15 -28.13
C THR A 282 30.80 13.52 -28.29
N ARG A 283 30.67 14.26 -27.17
CA ARG A 283 30.18 15.63 -27.17
C ARG A 283 31.32 16.56 -26.86
N ILE A 284 31.55 17.52 -27.76
CA ILE A 284 32.55 18.56 -27.60
C ILE A 284 31.84 19.79 -27.05
N ILE A 285 32.34 20.32 -25.95
CA ILE A 285 31.88 21.58 -25.34
C ILE A 285 33.02 22.57 -25.46
N GLU A 286 32.83 23.64 -26.24
CA GLU A 286 33.76 24.73 -26.35
C GLU A 286 33.47 25.79 -25.30
N THR A 287 34.50 26.24 -24.59
CA THR A 287 34.47 27.37 -23.68
C THR A 287 35.50 28.40 -24.09
N PRO A 288 35.39 29.65 -23.65
CA PRO A 288 36.40 30.68 -23.97
C PRO A 288 37.83 30.33 -23.55
N GLU A 289 37.98 29.36 -22.66
CA GLU A 289 39.24 28.95 -22.04
C GLU A 289 39.77 27.60 -22.55
N GLY A 290 38.98 26.88 -23.42
CA GLY A 290 39.39 25.59 -23.96
C GLY A 290 38.23 24.69 -24.37
N GLN A 291 38.57 23.52 -24.89
CA GLN A 291 37.63 22.53 -25.42
C GLN A 291 37.58 21.31 -24.48
N PHE A 292 36.38 20.94 -24.03
CA PHE A 292 36.14 19.68 -23.27
C PHE A 292 35.53 18.63 -24.18
N THR A 293 36.14 17.46 -24.25
CA THR A 293 35.63 16.32 -24.99
C THR A 293 35.07 15.29 -23.97
N ILE A 294 33.76 15.10 -23.96
CA ILE A 294 33.10 14.08 -23.13
C ILE A 294 32.76 12.91 -24.03
N SER A 295 33.42 11.76 -23.85
CA SER A 295 33.09 10.53 -24.54
C SER A 295 32.36 9.60 -23.58
N PHE A 296 31.14 9.19 -23.93
CA PHE A 296 30.36 8.18 -23.22
C PHE A 296 30.53 6.85 -23.97
N THR A 297 31.25 5.92 -23.34
CA THR A 297 31.27 4.55 -23.78
C THR A 297 30.33 3.76 -22.85
N PRO A 298 29.12 3.39 -23.30
CA PRO A 298 28.27 2.54 -22.48
C PRO A 298 29.03 1.24 -22.18
N LYS A 299 29.21 0.91 -20.90
CA LYS A 299 29.58 -0.47 -20.55
C LYS A 299 28.53 -1.37 -21.18
N PRO A 300 28.93 -2.44 -21.90
CA PRO A 300 27.95 -3.40 -22.36
C PRO A 300 27.19 -3.86 -21.11
N LYS A 301 25.89 -3.58 -21.02
CA LYS A 301 25.03 -4.28 -20.13
C LYS A 301 25.06 -5.72 -20.62
N THR A 302 25.77 -6.56 -19.93
CA THR A 302 25.55 -8.00 -19.96
C THR A 302 24.21 -8.24 -19.21
N GLU A 303 23.13 -7.74 -19.76
CA GLU A 303 21.84 -8.36 -19.55
C GLU A 303 22.01 -9.71 -20.25
N THR A 304 22.25 -10.75 -19.49
CA THR A 304 21.91 -12.09 -19.91
C THR A 304 20.41 -12.04 -20.17
N VAL A 305 20.03 -11.83 -21.42
CA VAL A 305 18.66 -12.01 -21.88
C VAL A 305 18.37 -13.47 -21.57
N VAL A 306 17.69 -13.73 -20.45
CA VAL A 306 17.23 -15.07 -20.13
C VAL A 306 16.24 -15.40 -21.24
N ASP A 307 16.63 -16.28 -22.13
CA ASP A 307 15.72 -16.81 -23.13
C ASP A 307 14.60 -17.56 -22.39
N ARG A 308 13.42 -16.95 -22.37
CA ARG A 308 12.27 -17.48 -21.64
C ARG A 308 11.60 -18.65 -22.36
N GLU A 309 11.87 -18.84 -23.64
CA GLU A 309 11.21 -19.82 -24.51
C GLU A 309 12.03 -21.10 -24.64
N THR A 310 13.34 -21.02 -24.50
CA THR A 310 14.21 -22.22 -24.62
C THR A 310 14.02 -23.16 -23.44
N THR A 311 13.72 -24.42 -23.76
CA THR A 311 13.57 -25.53 -22.81
C THR A 311 14.90 -25.88 -22.17
N GLN A 312 14.92 -25.97 -20.85
CA GLN A 312 16.10 -26.31 -20.05
C GLN A 312 15.80 -27.50 -19.15
N PRO A 313 16.81 -28.25 -18.66
CA PRO A 313 16.59 -29.24 -17.62
C PRO A 313 15.91 -28.66 -16.41
N PHE A 314 14.78 -29.25 -16.01
CA PHE A 314 13.94 -28.78 -14.91
C PHE A 314 13.45 -30.00 -14.11
N GLY A 315 14.08 -30.26 -12.96
CA GLY A 315 13.80 -31.44 -12.16
C GLY A 315 14.01 -32.74 -12.97
N ASN A 316 12.98 -33.59 -13.06
CA ASN A 316 13.01 -34.85 -13.80
C ASN A 316 12.62 -34.69 -15.28
N GLY A 317 12.56 -33.47 -15.79
CA GLY A 317 12.12 -33.20 -17.17
C GLY A 317 12.77 -31.94 -17.74
N TYR A 318 12.09 -31.34 -18.70
CA TYR A 318 12.54 -30.15 -19.39
C TYR A 318 11.41 -29.14 -19.47
N LEU A 319 11.62 -27.89 -19.04
CA LEU A 319 10.70 -26.80 -19.17
C LEU A 319 11.45 -25.53 -19.58
N SER A 320 10.78 -24.66 -20.31
CA SER A 320 11.19 -23.28 -20.42
C SER A 320 10.69 -22.47 -19.21
N VAL A 321 11.24 -21.28 -18.98
CA VAL A 321 10.76 -20.36 -17.95
C VAL A 321 9.28 -20.02 -18.18
N GLU A 322 8.88 -19.85 -19.44
CA GLU A 322 7.50 -19.59 -19.83
C GLU A 322 6.57 -20.77 -19.47
N GLN A 323 6.99 -22.00 -19.82
CA GLN A 323 6.21 -23.20 -19.48
C GLN A 323 6.07 -23.39 -17.96
N ALA A 324 7.14 -23.15 -17.20
CA ALA A 324 7.10 -23.25 -15.74
C ALA A 324 6.09 -22.23 -15.16
N ASN A 325 6.11 -20.99 -15.64
CA ASN A 325 5.16 -19.98 -15.23
C ASN A 325 3.71 -20.33 -15.60
N LEU A 326 3.48 -20.81 -16.82
CA LEU A 326 2.14 -21.24 -17.26
C LEU A 326 1.61 -22.39 -16.38
N ILE A 327 2.44 -23.38 -16.05
CA ILE A 327 2.03 -24.48 -15.17
C ILE A 327 1.64 -23.97 -13.80
N LEU A 328 2.45 -23.08 -13.18
CA LEU A 328 2.19 -22.52 -11.87
C LEU A 328 0.88 -21.71 -11.87
N ASN A 329 0.60 -20.97 -12.95
CA ASN A 329 -0.63 -20.18 -13.09
C ASN A 329 -1.89 -21.02 -13.35
N HIS A 330 -1.74 -22.29 -13.75
CA HIS A 330 -2.87 -23.22 -13.95
C HIS A 330 -3.13 -24.14 -12.76
N LEU A 331 -2.33 -24.05 -11.70
CA LEU A 331 -2.62 -24.77 -10.47
C LEU A 331 -3.83 -24.12 -9.77
N PRO A 332 -4.77 -24.91 -9.22
CA PRO A 332 -5.92 -24.38 -8.47
C PRO A 332 -5.49 -23.93 -7.05
N LEU A 333 -4.36 -23.24 -6.96
CA LEU A 333 -3.73 -22.77 -5.73
C LEU A 333 -3.27 -21.33 -5.93
N GLU A 334 -3.49 -20.47 -4.94
CA GLU A 334 -2.75 -19.21 -4.85
C GLU A 334 -1.39 -19.51 -4.22
N ILE A 335 -0.30 -19.20 -4.91
CA ILE A 335 1.06 -19.52 -4.50
C ILE A 335 1.82 -18.23 -4.22
N THR A 336 2.52 -18.19 -3.08
CA THR A 336 3.44 -17.12 -2.73
C THR A 336 4.78 -17.75 -2.30
N PHE A 337 5.89 -17.21 -2.79
CA PHE A 337 7.23 -17.59 -2.33
C PHE A 337 7.92 -16.39 -1.69
N VAL A 338 8.32 -16.58 -0.45
CA VAL A 338 9.18 -15.68 0.32
C VAL A 338 10.55 -16.32 0.44
N ASN A 339 11.60 -15.65 -0.02
CA ASN A 339 12.94 -16.21 -0.03
C ASN A 339 13.56 -16.27 1.39
N LYS A 340 14.77 -16.83 1.48
CA LYS A 340 15.51 -16.99 2.74
C LYS A 340 15.82 -15.69 3.49
N ASP A 341 15.80 -14.57 2.78
CA ASP A 341 16.06 -13.22 3.31
C ASP A 341 14.76 -12.51 3.68
N ASP A 342 13.66 -13.27 3.82
CA ASP A 342 12.31 -12.80 4.18
C ASP A 342 11.69 -11.82 3.17
N ILE A 343 12.13 -11.88 1.91
CA ILE A 343 11.62 -11.03 0.84
C ILE A 343 10.55 -11.77 0.03
N PHE A 344 9.39 -11.16 -0.14
CA PHE A 344 8.33 -11.61 -1.04
C PHE A 344 8.85 -11.56 -2.48
N GLN A 345 9.15 -12.72 -3.06
CA GLN A 345 9.87 -12.84 -4.32
C GLN A 345 8.98 -13.23 -5.50
N TYR A 346 7.94 -14.03 -5.27
CA TYR A 346 7.09 -14.53 -6.35
C TYR A 346 5.67 -14.81 -5.87
N SER A 347 4.70 -14.56 -6.74
CA SER A 347 3.35 -15.11 -6.64
C SER A 347 2.88 -15.55 -8.05
N ASN A 348 2.05 -16.58 -8.11
CA ASN A 348 1.42 -16.97 -9.36
C ASN A 348 0.19 -16.09 -9.66
N ASP A 349 -0.20 -16.09 -10.94
CA ASP A 349 -1.35 -15.35 -11.47
C ASP A 349 -2.40 -16.37 -11.95
N ASN A 350 -3.01 -17.07 -10.98
CA ASN A 350 -3.97 -18.15 -11.27
C ASN A 350 -5.41 -17.65 -11.39
N VAL A 351 -5.75 -16.55 -10.73
CA VAL A 351 -7.06 -15.89 -10.76
C VAL A 351 -6.91 -14.37 -10.67
N PRO A 352 -7.88 -13.59 -11.18
CA PRO A 352 -7.85 -12.15 -11.03
C PRO A 352 -7.72 -11.71 -9.56
N ALA A 353 -6.97 -10.65 -9.29
CA ALA A 353 -6.67 -10.20 -7.92
C ALA A 353 -7.91 -9.92 -7.04
N ASN A 354 -9.06 -9.57 -7.65
CA ASN A 354 -10.33 -9.38 -6.94
C ASN A 354 -10.97 -10.70 -6.44
N GLU A 355 -10.60 -11.84 -7.02
CA GLU A 355 -11.08 -13.18 -6.66
C GLU A 355 -10.11 -13.92 -5.72
N MET A 356 -8.89 -13.41 -5.57
CA MET A 356 -7.89 -13.98 -4.65
C MET A 356 -8.35 -13.88 -3.19
N VAL A 357 -8.01 -14.89 -2.40
CA VAL A 357 -8.18 -14.88 -0.94
C VAL A 357 -7.28 -13.82 -0.34
N PHE A 358 -6.00 -13.87 -0.69
CA PHE A 358 -5.02 -12.84 -0.35
C PHE A 358 -4.59 -12.14 -1.63
N LYS A 359 -5.05 -10.91 -1.82
CA LYS A 359 -4.73 -10.13 -3.01
C LYS A 359 -3.23 -9.88 -3.13
N ARG A 360 -2.69 -10.18 -4.31
CA ARG A 360 -1.29 -9.97 -4.69
C ARG A 360 -1.23 -9.09 -5.92
N THR A 361 -0.32 -8.13 -5.92
CA THR A 361 -0.05 -7.27 -7.08
C THR A 361 1.46 -7.10 -7.25
N PRO A 362 1.94 -6.77 -8.46
CA PRO A 362 3.37 -6.61 -8.73
C PRO A 362 4.08 -5.64 -7.79
N SER A 363 3.41 -4.57 -7.32
CA SER A 363 3.97 -3.58 -6.38
C SER A 363 4.48 -4.18 -5.07
N GLN A 364 3.97 -5.34 -4.68
CA GLN A 364 4.35 -6.00 -3.43
C GLN A 364 5.61 -6.86 -3.56
N ILE A 365 6.05 -7.17 -4.78
CA ILE A 365 7.27 -7.95 -5.01
C ILE A 365 8.49 -7.16 -4.55
N GLY A 366 9.38 -7.83 -3.83
CA GLY A 366 10.57 -7.21 -3.21
C GLY A 366 10.36 -6.69 -1.80
N ARG A 367 9.12 -6.73 -1.28
CA ARG A 367 8.79 -6.28 0.07
C ARG A 367 9.22 -7.31 1.12
N ASN A 368 9.72 -6.83 2.27
CA ASN A 368 9.94 -7.72 3.40
C ASN A 368 8.61 -8.28 3.92
N VAL A 369 8.54 -9.57 4.23
CA VAL A 369 7.32 -10.26 4.66
C VAL A 369 6.70 -9.65 5.90
N GLU A 370 7.48 -9.09 6.82
CA GLU A 370 6.97 -8.40 8.00
C GLU A 370 6.12 -7.20 7.65
N LEU A 371 6.46 -6.50 6.57
CA LEU A 371 5.73 -5.34 6.07
C LEU A 371 4.48 -5.71 5.25
N CYS A 372 4.34 -7.00 4.87
CA CYS A 372 3.15 -7.50 4.19
C CYS A 372 1.97 -7.76 5.13
N HIS A 373 2.19 -7.69 6.44
CA HIS A 373 1.23 -8.05 7.47
C HIS A 373 0.94 -6.91 8.45
N PRO A 374 -0.29 -6.79 8.94
CA PRO A 374 -0.61 -5.84 10.00
C PRO A 374 0.23 -6.08 11.26
N PRO A 375 0.65 -5.03 11.99
CA PRO A 375 1.48 -5.16 13.19
C PRO A 375 0.96 -6.18 14.22
N LYS A 376 -0.34 -6.27 14.42
CA LYS A 376 -0.99 -7.16 15.39
C LYS A 376 -0.84 -8.67 15.11
N VAL A 377 -0.48 -9.07 13.89
CA VAL A 377 -0.25 -10.48 13.53
C VAL A 377 1.23 -10.79 13.31
N LEU A 378 2.09 -9.79 13.42
CA LEU A 378 3.51 -9.89 13.11
C LEU A 378 4.23 -10.97 13.94
N ASP A 379 3.95 -11.05 15.24
CA ASP A 379 4.54 -12.06 16.13
C ASP A 379 4.20 -13.49 15.67
N LYS A 380 2.98 -13.70 15.18
CA LYS A 380 2.57 -15.00 14.64
C LYS A 380 3.32 -15.33 13.35
N VAL A 381 3.49 -14.34 12.47
CA VAL A 381 4.24 -14.50 11.22
C VAL A 381 5.70 -14.85 11.54
N LYS A 382 6.36 -14.08 12.40
CA LYS A 382 7.74 -14.36 12.85
C LYS A 382 7.87 -15.77 13.41
N LYS A 383 6.94 -16.18 14.27
CA LYS A 383 6.95 -17.52 14.86
C LYS A 383 6.83 -18.63 13.81
N ILE A 384 5.99 -18.47 12.78
CA ILE A 384 5.87 -19.42 11.69
C ILE A 384 7.22 -19.54 10.94
N PHE A 385 7.83 -18.40 10.59
CA PHE A 385 9.12 -18.38 9.89
C PHE A 385 10.25 -19.01 10.74
N GLU A 386 10.29 -18.76 12.05
CA GLU A 386 11.25 -19.40 12.97
C GLU A 386 11.13 -20.93 12.97
N LEU A 387 9.88 -21.45 13.11
CA LEU A 387 9.61 -22.89 13.12
C LEU A 387 10.04 -23.58 11.81
N LEU A 388 9.77 -22.93 10.68
CA LEU A 388 10.11 -23.46 9.36
C LEU A 388 11.62 -23.33 9.07
N ARG A 389 12.24 -22.22 9.47
CA ARG A 389 13.67 -21.98 9.25
C ARG A 389 14.54 -22.90 10.10
N SER A 390 14.19 -23.11 11.37
CA SER A 390 14.90 -24.01 12.29
C SER A 390 14.78 -25.49 11.91
N GLY A 391 13.76 -25.87 11.14
CA GLY A 391 13.44 -27.27 10.84
C GLY A 391 12.66 -27.96 11.98
N GLU A 392 12.16 -27.23 12.96
CA GLU A 392 11.25 -27.76 13.99
C GLU A 392 9.94 -28.24 13.34
N ARG A 393 9.53 -27.58 12.25
CA ARG A 393 8.40 -27.98 11.40
C ARG A 393 8.75 -27.80 9.93
N ASP A 394 8.29 -28.75 9.11
CA ASP A 394 8.37 -28.61 7.64
C ASP A 394 7.17 -27.86 7.07
N GLN A 395 6.02 -27.89 7.78
CA GLN A 395 4.79 -27.22 7.38
C GLN A 395 4.02 -26.71 8.59
N VAL A 396 3.33 -25.58 8.38
CA VAL A 396 2.38 -25.00 9.34
C VAL A 396 1.07 -24.76 8.61
N PRO A 397 0.03 -25.58 8.81
CA PRO A 397 -1.27 -25.37 8.20
C PRO A 397 -2.14 -24.46 9.06
N MET A 398 -3.03 -23.69 8.40
CA MET A 398 -4.12 -22.96 9.01
C MET A 398 -5.34 -22.97 8.10
N TRP A 399 -6.54 -22.78 8.65
CA TRP A 399 -7.78 -22.79 7.88
C TRP A 399 -8.83 -21.88 8.48
N PHE A 400 -9.70 -21.35 7.62
CA PHE A 400 -10.84 -20.52 8.04
C PHE A 400 -11.94 -20.48 6.98
N LYS A 401 -13.15 -20.15 7.40
CA LYS A 401 -14.25 -19.87 6.49
C LYS A 401 -14.22 -18.40 6.10
N SER A 402 -14.19 -18.12 4.80
CA SER A 402 -14.33 -16.78 4.25
C SER A 402 -15.77 -16.56 3.81
N GLU A 403 -16.57 -15.86 4.63
CA GLU A 403 -17.96 -15.54 4.27
C GLU A 403 -18.01 -14.64 3.03
N ARG A 404 -17.07 -13.71 2.90
CA ARG A 404 -16.98 -12.78 1.76
C ARG A 404 -16.85 -13.50 0.42
N LEU A 405 -16.07 -14.58 0.37
CA LEU A 405 -15.81 -15.35 -0.86
C LEU A 405 -16.66 -16.61 -0.96
N GLY A 406 -17.39 -16.97 0.09
CA GLY A 406 -18.13 -18.24 0.16
C GLY A 406 -17.24 -19.48 0.14
N LYS A 407 -15.95 -19.33 0.48
CA LYS A 407 -14.89 -20.35 0.41
C LYS A 407 -14.55 -20.91 1.79
N PHE A 408 -14.09 -22.16 1.85
CA PHE A 408 -13.41 -22.70 3.02
C PHE A 408 -11.92 -22.78 2.71
N VAL A 409 -11.18 -21.82 3.24
CA VAL A 409 -9.78 -21.58 2.89
C VAL A 409 -8.87 -22.46 3.74
N TYR A 410 -7.94 -23.16 3.09
CA TYR A 410 -6.85 -23.89 3.71
C TYR A 410 -5.53 -23.29 3.24
N VAL A 411 -4.72 -22.84 4.17
CA VAL A 411 -3.41 -22.22 3.91
C VAL A 411 -2.33 -23.13 4.47
N THR A 412 -1.30 -23.37 3.70
CA THR A 412 -0.11 -24.08 4.18
C THR A 412 1.12 -23.21 3.96
N TYR A 413 1.89 -23.03 5.01
CA TYR A 413 3.24 -22.47 4.96
C TYR A 413 4.21 -23.66 5.00
N ALA A 414 5.02 -23.84 3.97
CA ALA A 414 5.98 -24.95 3.84
C ALA A 414 7.40 -24.43 3.73
N ALA A 415 8.34 -25.06 4.44
CA ALA A 415 9.76 -24.78 4.29
C ALA A 415 10.26 -25.30 2.94
N VAL A 416 10.87 -24.43 2.15
CA VAL A 416 11.57 -24.78 0.93
C VAL A 416 13.04 -25.00 1.28
N ARG A 417 13.57 -26.19 0.94
CA ARG A 417 14.96 -26.56 1.18
C ARG A 417 15.59 -27.09 -0.10
N ASP A 418 16.88 -26.85 -0.26
CA ASP A 418 17.65 -27.43 -1.37
C ASP A 418 18.06 -28.89 -1.11
N ASP A 419 18.77 -29.50 -2.05
CA ASP A 419 19.22 -30.89 -1.97
C ASP A 419 20.18 -31.16 -0.79
N LYS A 420 20.75 -30.11 -0.19
CA LYS A 420 21.61 -30.19 1.00
C LYS A 420 20.82 -30.05 2.30
N GLY A 421 19.55 -29.72 2.22
CA GLY A 421 18.68 -29.43 3.36
C GLY A 421 18.73 -27.98 3.81
N ASP A 422 19.47 -27.09 3.11
CA ASP A 422 19.58 -25.70 3.47
C ASP A 422 18.27 -24.95 3.17
N PHE A 423 17.82 -24.15 4.12
CA PHE A 423 16.58 -23.36 4.00
C PHE A 423 16.72 -22.30 2.91
N GLN A 424 15.82 -22.32 1.94
CA GLN A 424 15.76 -21.40 0.80
C GLN A 424 14.60 -20.41 0.89
N GLY A 425 13.63 -20.64 1.77
CA GLY A 425 12.49 -19.76 1.96
C GLY A 425 11.23 -20.49 2.40
N VAL A 426 10.12 -19.79 2.33
CA VAL A 426 8.78 -20.28 2.67
C VAL A 426 7.89 -20.23 1.43
N LEU A 427 7.26 -21.35 1.13
CA LEU A 427 6.20 -21.47 0.15
C LEU A 427 4.85 -21.41 0.90
N GLU A 428 4.08 -20.36 0.63
CA GLU A 428 2.68 -20.29 1.03
C GLU A 428 1.82 -20.76 -0.14
N TYR A 429 0.91 -21.70 0.11
CA TYR A 429 -0.12 -22.02 -0.86
C TYR A 429 -1.50 -22.09 -0.21
N VAL A 430 -2.47 -21.52 -0.93
CA VAL A 430 -3.84 -21.31 -0.48
C VAL A 430 -4.78 -22.08 -1.38
N GLN A 431 -5.69 -22.82 -0.79
CA GLN A 431 -6.67 -23.64 -1.50
C GLN A 431 -8.07 -23.43 -0.94
N ASP A 432 -9.08 -23.39 -1.82
CA ASP A 432 -10.47 -23.56 -1.42
C ASP A 432 -10.77 -25.06 -1.30
N ILE A 433 -11.00 -25.51 -0.08
CA ILE A 433 -11.32 -26.92 0.18
C ILE A 433 -12.82 -27.19 0.30
N LYS A 434 -13.69 -26.18 0.11
CA LYS A 434 -15.13 -26.36 0.16
C LYS A 434 -15.63 -27.45 -0.83
N PRO A 435 -15.14 -27.49 -2.11
CA PRO A 435 -15.55 -28.53 -3.05
C PRO A 435 -15.24 -29.96 -2.59
N PHE A 436 -14.23 -30.13 -1.73
CA PHE A 436 -13.87 -31.48 -1.21
C PHE A 436 -14.88 -32.03 -0.19
N PHE A 437 -15.66 -31.15 0.46
CA PHE A 437 -16.75 -31.56 1.35
C PHE A 437 -18.04 -31.90 0.60
N GLU A 438 -18.11 -31.58 -0.68
CA GLU A 438 -19.29 -31.80 -1.54
C GLU A 438 -19.13 -33.04 -2.43
N LEU A 439 -18.06 -33.84 -2.22
CA LEU A 439 -17.85 -35.09 -2.95
C LEU A 439 -18.90 -36.13 -2.52
N GLU A 440 -19.69 -36.61 -3.49
CA GLU A 440 -20.83 -37.51 -3.25
C GLU A 440 -20.45 -39.00 -3.29
N SER A 441 -19.24 -39.33 -3.75
CA SER A 441 -18.79 -40.72 -3.88
C SER A 441 -17.29 -40.88 -3.64
N ASP A 442 -16.85 -42.09 -3.27
CA ASP A 442 -15.45 -42.43 -3.08
C ASP A 442 -14.64 -42.48 -4.40
N LEU A 443 -15.32 -42.47 -5.52
CA LEU A 443 -14.67 -42.58 -6.84
C LEU A 443 -15.47 -41.88 -7.92
N LYS A 444 -14.79 -40.97 -8.66
CA LYS A 444 -15.26 -40.44 -9.94
C LYS A 444 -14.18 -40.62 -10.98
N ARG A 445 -14.45 -41.39 -12.01
CA ARG A 445 -13.53 -41.62 -13.16
C ARG A 445 -14.15 -41.25 -14.50
N ASP A 446 -15.47 -41.09 -14.53
CA ASP A 446 -16.20 -40.74 -15.75
C ASP A 446 -16.16 -39.25 -15.99
N ILE A 447 -16.04 -38.88 -17.26
CA ILE A 447 -15.88 -37.48 -17.73
C ILE A 447 -17.24 -36.90 -18.19
N ASP A 448 -18.31 -37.66 -18.02
CA ASP A 448 -19.68 -37.28 -18.42
C ASP A 448 -20.36 -36.34 -17.42
#